data_e35ce2052633c9dd5d34b1c9362a041d
#
_entry.id   e35ce2052633c9dd5d34b1c9362a041d
#
_cell.length_a   1.000
_cell.length_b   1.000
_cell.length_c   1.000
_cell.angle_alpha   90.00
_cell.angle_beta   90.00
_cell.angle_gamma   90.00
#
_symmetry.space_group_name_H-M   'P 1'
#
loop_
_entity.id
_entity.type
_entity.pdbx_description
1 polymer ?
#
loop_
_entity_poly.entity_id
_entity_poly.type
_entity_poly.pdbx_seq_one_letter_code
_entity_poly.pdbx_strand_id
1 'polypeptide(L)'
;MQRQRKLGRDRHRSKFLGRWTATLLVVAAFGWSWSTSSVVAQVPVRPQPASAANTSGGAAPVLRADPSELGLKLPDGEPKPGGDRRVLVKSDENEVVVARVAVEIGDRLAVIMPDGRISAVLTHEATATDRPFVGIASKTLQAKLATKFPGFTTKATPHFIYVYNSSEKFFKGTSGILESMYPGLVAYLKTRKIEVKDPEYPLVVIMFRTRKEWEDYMHGMFAGSGVAAFYDGVSNRVLMYEQSELADVAPELALKSCISTVAHEGVHQILHNIGVQQRLSRWPMWISEGLPEYFSPTSIGAGLRWKGAGKINDLRMYSMADNIKTRTRPAGSGTGSLTEWVIAADEIDADGYAWSWALTHFLGEKKREPFQKYLTDVTKFEALRPRSPQERRELFIKHFGSDFAKLDAELVAHLYKLPYVDPVENMTHYVILVDNGGRRMAQMTTSPGDIQSLQQAMSAQSAVIGRGLQFDVRTFPSRTTARAFAQTWVNQ
;
A
#
# COMPACT_ATOMS: atom_id res chain seq x y z
N MET A 1 -46.94 29.12 -39.97
CA MET A 1 -46.47 28.09 -40.95
C MET A 1 -45.35 27.33 -40.29
N GLN A 2 -45.68 26.29 -39.57
CA GLN A 2 -45.63 24.85 -39.89
C GLN A 2 -44.43 24.42 -40.72
N ARG A 3 -43.50 23.68 -40.12
CA ARG A 3 -43.37 22.24 -40.32
C ARG A 3 -42.40 21.58 -39.30
N GLN A 4 -42.97 20.64 -38.57
CA GLN A 4 -42.30 19.56 -37.80
C GLN A 4 -41.60 18.56 -38.75
N ARG A 5 -40.58 17.91 -38.24
CA ARG A 5 -40.22 16.46 -38.41
C ARG A 5 -39.22 16.12 -37.32
N LYS A 6 -39.51 15.37 -36.35
CA LYS A 6 -39.80 13.97 -36.01
C LYS A 6 -38.75 12.97 -36.55
N LEU A 7 -38.33 12.16 -35.54
CA LEU A 7 -37.78 10.79 -35.57
C LEU A 7 -36.25 10.71 -35.69
N GLY A 8 -35.51 9.87 -34.89
CA GLY A 8 -35.95 8.63 -34.28
C GLY A 8 -35.11 8.21 -33.08
N ARG A 9 -35.79 7.58 -32.20
CA ARG A 9 -35.22 6.81 -31.08
C ARG A 9 -34.68 5.49 -31.61
N ASP A 10 -33.42 5.14 -31.21
CA ASP A 10 -33.09 3.73 -31.12
C ASP A 10 -32.48 3.43 -29.78
N ARG A 11 -33.23 2.56 -29.07
CA ARG A 11 -32.88 1.97 -27.78
C ARG A 11 -32.04 0.72 -28.06
N HIS A 12 -30.83 0.67 -27.54
CA HIS A 12 -30.27 -0.61 -27.15
C HIS A 12 -29.97 -0.59 -25.64
N ARG A 13 -30.93 -1.14 -24.91
CA ARG A 13 -30.74 -1.63 -23.54
C ARG A 13 -29.94 -2.93 -23.64
N SER A 14 -28.77 -2.99 -23.06
CA SER A 14 -28.28 -4.25 -22.52
C SER A 14 -28.19 -4.12 -21.01
N LYS A 15 -28.98 -4.96 -20.38
CA LYS A 15 -29.08 -5.14 -18.92
C LYS A 15 -27.83 -5.84 -18.43
N PHE A 16 -27.09 -5.22 -17.52
CA PHE A 16 -26.37 -5.95 -16.48
C PHE A 16 -26.60 -5.20 -15.16
N LEU A 17 -27.65 -5.60 -14.47
CA LEU A 17 -27.91 -5.27 -13.08
C LEU A 17 -27.19 -6.34 -12.22
N GLY A 18 -25.97 -6.04 -11.80
CA GLY A 18 -25.36 -6.67 -10.65
C GLY A 18 -25.72 -5.85 -9.40
N ARG A 19 -26.57 -6.42 -8.53
CA ARG A 19 -26.95 -5.84 -7.24
C ARG A 19 -25.72 -5.82 -6.34
N TRP A 20 -25.16 -4.64 -6.10
CA TRP A 20 -24.24 -4.41 -4.99
C TRP A 20 -25.05 -3.82 -3.84
N THR A 21 -25.28 -4.63 -2.83
CA THR A 21 -25.75 -4.17 -1.52
C THR A 21 -24.58 -3.44 -0.86
N ALA A 22 -24.73 -2.12 -0.73
CA ALA A 22 -23.83 -1.29 0.03
C ALA A 22 -23.90 -1.68 1.51
N THR A 23 -22.89 -2.37 2.01
CA THR A 23 -22.63 -2.49 3.44
C THR A 23 -21.63 -1.38 3.78
N LEU A 24 -22.11 -0.34 4.43
CA LEU A 24 -21.29 0.70 5.04
C LEU A 24 -20.40 0.06 6.12
N LEU A 25 -19.16 -0.21 5.79
CA LEU A 25 -18.08 -0.47 6.72
C LEU A 25 -17.25 0.81 6.80
N VAL A 26 -17.46 1.58 7.86
CA VAL A 26 -16.52 2.60 8.31
C VAL A 26 -15.30 1.83 8.86
N VAL A 27 -14.36 1.53 7.98
CA VAL A 27 -13.06 1.02 8.39
C VAL A 27 -12.13 2.21 8.47
N ALA A 28 -11.56 2.38 9.67
CA ALA A 28 -10.50 3.33 9.92
C ALA A 28 -9.45 3.28 8.79
N ALA A 29 -8.92 4.43 8.45
CA ALA A 29 -8.06 4.75 7.31
C ALA A 29 -6.70 4.05 7.24
N PHE A 30 -6.60 2.90 7.79
CA PHE A 30 -5.50 1.97 7.63
C PHE A 30 -6.11 0.65 7.26
N GLY A 31 -5.57 -0.02 6.24
CA GLY A 31 -5.78 -1.42 6.00
C GLY A 31 -5.31 -2.31 7.18
N TRP A 32 -5.55 -1.83 8.36
CA TRP A 32 -5.43 -2.51 9.61
C TRP A 32 -6.77 -3.18 9.85
N SER A 33 -6.91 -4.39 9.32
CA SER A 33 -7.73 -5.29 10.07
C SER A 33 -7.04 -5.33 11.43
N TRP A 34 -7.56 -4.58 12.37
CA TRP A 34 -7.37 -4.94 13.75
C TRP A 34 -7.77 -6.40 13.76
N SER A 35 -6.77 -7.31 13.75
CA SER A 35 -7.07 -8.68 14.05
C SER A 35 -7.66 -8.61 15.44
N THR A 36 -8.97 -8.48 15.47
CA THR A 36 -9.73 -8.75 16.66
C THR A 36 -9.37 -10.18 16.94
N SER A 37 -8.35 -10.35 17.80
CA SER A 37 -8.02 -11.65 18.35
C SER A 37 -9.27 -12.10 19.04
N SER A 38 -10.15 -12.76 18.30
CA SER A 38 -11.29 -13.46 18.87
C SER A 38 -10.67 -14.57 19.70
N VAL A 39 -10.57 -14.38 21.00
CA VAL A 39 -10.28 -15.48 21.93
C VAL A 39 -11.52 -16.37 21.90
N VAL A 40 -11.64 -17.18 20.86
CA VAL A 40 -12.65 -18.23 20.78
C VAL A 40 -11.99 -19.49 21.30
N ALA A 41 -12.40 -19.94 22.47
CA ALA A 41 -12.13 -21.30 22.91
C ALA A 41 -12.83 -22.24 21.92
N GLN A 42 -12.05 -22.92 21.07
CA GLN A 42 -12.58 -23.91 20.12
C GLN A 42 -12.94 -25.18 20.89
N VAL A 43 -14.24 -25.48 20.94
CA VAL A 43 -14.75 -26.83 21.17
C VAL A 43 -14.77 -27.52 19.81
N PRO A 44 -14.27 -28.77 19.67
CA PRO A 44 -14.19 -29.43 18.38
C PRO A 44 -15.59 -29.74 17.83
N VAL A 45 -15.98 -29.09 16.74
CA VAL A 45 -17.19 -29.37 15.97
C VAL A 45 -16.77 -30.12 14.70
N ARG A 46 -17.48 -31.25 14.45
CA ARG A 46 -17.36 -32.07 13.23
C ARG A 46 -17.47 -31.21 11.96
N PRO A 47 -16.76 -31.54 10.88
CA PRO A 47 -16.83 -30.80 9.64
C PRO A 47 -18.16 -31.02 8.91
N GLN A 48 -18.86 -29.93 8.61
CA GLN A 48 -19.90 -29.90 7.58
C GLN A 48 -19.35 -29.17 6.34
N PRO A 49 -19.85 -29.53 5.14
CA PRO A 49 -19.25 -29.07 3.90
C PRO A 49 -19.47 -27.57 3.66
N ALA A 50 -18.47 -26.97 3.05
CA ALA A 50 -18.38 -25.56 2.76
C ALA A 50 -19.57 -25.02 1.95
N SER A 51 -20.30 -24.07 2.54
CA SER A 51 -21.07 -23.08 1.81
C SER A 51 -20.34 -21.76 1.95
N ALA A 52 -19.92 -21.21 0.82
CA ALA A 52 -19.17 -19.97 0.77
C ALA A 52 -20.01 -18.79 1.29
N ALA A 53 -19.60 -18.23 2.41
CA ALA A 53 -19.91 -16.87 2.82
C ALA A 53 -18.68 -16.29 3.48
N ASN A 54 -17.82 -15.69 2.69
CA ASN A 54 -16.73 -14.85 3.15
C ASN A 54 -17.29 -13.63 3.87
N THR A 55 -17.18 -13.63 5.19
CA THR A 55 -17.27 -12.43 6.02
C THR A 55 -16.13 -12.42 7.03
N SER A 56 -14.92 -12.41 6.55
CA SER A 56 -13.80 -11.89 7.29
C SER A 56 -13.68 -10.41 6.94
N GLY A 57 -13.89 -9.51 7.91
CA GLY A 57 -13.58 -8.10 7.79
C GLY A 57 -12.08 -7.86 7.70
N GLY A 58 -11.43 -8.43 6.69
CA GLY A 58 -10.11 -8.06 6.27
C GLY A 58 -10.20 -6.75 5.48
N ALA A 59 -9.25 -5.84 5.68
CA ALA A 59 -9.07 -4.73 4.76
C ALA A 59 -9.01 -5.30 3.34
N ALA A 60 -9.74 -4.67 2.40
CA ALA A 60 -9.66 -5.06 1.01
C ALA A 60 -8.18 -5.06 0.58
N PRO A 61 -7.75 -6.06 -0.20
CA PRO A 61 -6.38 -6.09 -0.69
C PRO A 61 -6.08 -4.77 -1.38
N VAL A 62 -4.97 -4.14 -1.01
CA VAL A 62 -4.51 -2.92 -1.67
C VAL A 62 -3.86 -3.37 -2.97
N LEU A 63 -4.66 -3.44 -4.02
CA LEU A 63 -4.20 -3.72 -5.37
C LEU A 63 -3.39 -2.54 -5.87
N ARG A 64 -2.26 -2.82 -6.49
CA ARG A 64 -1.60 -1.84 -7.33
C ARG A 64 -2.54 -1.52 -8.49
N ALA A 65 -2.93 -0.25 -8.63
CA ALA A 65 -3.80 0.16 -9.72
C ALA A 65 -3.18 -0.26 -11.09
N ASP A 66 -4.01 -0.83 -11.94
CA ASP A 66 -3.58 -1.17 -13.29
C ASP A 66 -3.28 0.14 -14.06
N PRO A 67 -2.25 0.17 -14.93
CA PRO A 67 -1.96 1.35 -15.74
C PRO A 67 -3.16 1.89 -16.52
N SER A 68 -4.10 1.02 -16.92
CA SER A 68 -5.33 1.44 -17.61
C SER A 68 -6.29 2.19 -16.69
N GLU A 69 -6.38 1.81 -15.41
CA GLU A 69 -7.15 2.51 -14.37
C GLU A 69 -6.57 3.90 -14.10
N LEU A 70 -5.24 4.03 -14.21
CA LEU A 70 -4.52 5.29 -14.11
C LEU A 70 -4.54 6.13 -15.42
N GLY A 71 -5.36 5.74 -16.39
CA GLY A 71 -5.55 6.46 -17.64
C GLY A 71 -4.53 6.14 -18.73
N LEU A 72 -3.61 5.21 -18.51
CA LEU A 72 -2.64 4.77 -19.51
C LEU A 72 -3.24 3.64 -20.37
N LYS A 73 -3.88 3.99 -21.47
CA LYS A 73 -4.52 3.03 -22.38
C LYS A 73 -3.50 2.46 -23.36
N LEU A 74 -3.11 1.21 -23.14
CA LEU A 74 -2.25 0.44 -24.02
C LEU A 74 -3.04 -0.73 -24.62
N PRO A 75 -2.77 -1.14 -25.86
CA PRO A 75 -3.40 -2.31 -26.44
C PRO A 75 -2.83 -3.59 -25.85
N ASP A 76 -3.55 -4.70 -26.04
CA ASP A 76 -3.00 -6.02 -25.78
C ASP A 76 -1.85 -6.32 -26.74
N GLY A 77 -0.83 -7.03 -26.26
CA GLY A 77 0.31 -7.41 -27.09
C GLY A 77 1.57 -7.64 -26.29
N GLU A 78 2.61 -8.10 -26.99
CA GLU A 78 3.92 -8.29 -26.37
C GLU A 78 4.63 -6.93 -26.22
N PRO A 79 5.02 -6.55 -24.98
CA PRO A 79 5.73 -5.31 -24.75
C PRO A 79 7.17 -5.40 -25.27
N LYS A 80 7.57 -4.42 -26.07
CA LYS A 80 8.95 -4.26 -26.54
C LYS A 80 9.61 -3.14 -25.75
N PRO A 81 10.74 -3.41 -25.04
CA PRO A 81 11.45 -2.38 -24.30
C PRO A 81 11.84 -1.19 -25.19
N GLY A 82 11.68 0.01 -24.66
CA GLY A 82 12.03 1.24 -25.37
C GLY A 82 13.54 1.42 -25.57
N GLY A 83 14.35 0.89 -24.66
CA GLY A 83 15.80 1.16 -24.63
C GLY A 83 16.10 2.65 -24.48
N ASP A 84 17.05 3.13 -25.26
CA ASP A 84 17.42 4.55 -25.29
C ASP A 84 16.66 5.36 -26.37
N ARG A 85 15.58 4.79 -26.94
CA ARG A 85 14.80 5.47 -28.00
C ARG A 85 14.15 6.73 -27.47
N ARG A 86 14.26 7.78 -28.24
CA ARG A 86 13.67 9.09 -27.98
C ARG A 86 12.80 9.50 -29.18
N VAL A 87 11.72 10.16 -28.85
CA VAL A 87 10.74 10.61 -29.85
C VAL A 87 10.30 12.04 -29.56
N LEU A 88 9.97 12.77 -30.61
CA LEU A 88 9.24 14.02 -30.53
C LEU A 88 7.76 13.70 -30.45
N VAL A 89 7.09 14.21 -29.43
CA VAL A 89 5.64 14.06 -29.23
C VAL A 89 5.04 15.40 -28.80
N LYS A 90 3.73 15.54 -28.94
CA LYS A 90 3.00 16.70 -28.40
C LYS A 90 2.68 16.49 -26.92
N SER A 91 2.93 17.51 -26.12
CA SER A 91 2.47 17.55 -24.72
C SER A 91 0.98 17.89 -24.63
N ASP A 92 0.39 17.83 -23.42
CA ASP A 92 -0.99 18.25 -23.15
C ASP A 92 -1.21 19.74 -23.51
N GLU A 93 -0.14 20.54 -23.51
CA GLU A 93 -0.13 21.96 -23.87
C GLU A 93 0.11 22.18 -25.39
N ASN A 94 0.08 21.09 -26.17
CA ASN A 94 0.34 21.07 -27.60
C ASN A 94 1.77 21.52 -28.01
N GLU A 95 2.72 21.52 -27.08
CA GLU A 95 4.13 21.78 -27.33
C GLU A 95 4.83 20.51 -27.80
N VAL A 96 5.76 20.64 -28.78
CA VAL A 96 6.59 19.51 -29.22
C VAL A 96 7.75 19.34 -28.25
N VAL A 97 7.80 18.19 -27.58
CA VAL A 97 8.81 17.83 -26.57
C VAL A 97 9.54 16.55 -26.94
N VAL A 98 10.76 16.39 -26.44
CA VAL A 98 11.47 15.12 -26.50
C VAL A 98 10.97 14.22 -25.38
N ALA A 99 10.45 13.05 -25.69
CA ALA A 99 10.06 12.03 -24.74
C ALA A 99 10.93 10.78 -24.92
N ARG A 100 11.09 10.00 -23.85
CA ARG A 100 11.82 8.73 -23.88
C ARG A 100 10.84 7.56 -23.93
N VAL A 101 11.05 6.64 -24.88
CA VAL A 101 10.19 5.45 -24.99
C VAL A 101 10.47 4.51 -23.82
N ALA A 102 9.46 4.21 -23.02
CA ALA A 102 9.54 3.19 -21.96
C ALA A 102 9.23 1.80 -22.54
N VAL A 103 8.14 1.69 -23.31
CA VAL A 103 7.71 0.44 -23.92
C VAL A 103 6.89 0.73 -25.16
N GLU A 104 6.96 -0.19 -26.13
CA GLU A 104 6.10 -0.22 -27.34
C GLU A 104 5.20 -1.44 -27.29
N ILE A 105 3.90 -1.26 -27.52
CA ILE A 105 2.93 -2.35 -27.64
C ILE A 105 2.00 -2.03 -28.81
N GLY A 106 1.96 -2.93 -29.81
CA GLY A 106 1.12 -2.74 -30.98
C GLY A 106 1.41 -1.42 -31.70
N ASP A 107 0.41 -0.57 -31.81
CA ASP A 107 0.48 0.75 -32.44
C ASP A 107 0.74 1.90 -31.46
N ARG A 108 1.09 1.61 -30.19
CA ARG A 108 1.29 2.62 -29.16
C ARG A 108 2.67 2.55 -28.49
N LEU A 109 3.11 3.72 -28.10
CA LEU A 109 4.29 3.92 -27.28
C LEU A 109 3.85 4.44 -25.91
N ALA A 110 4.28 3.80 -24.84
CA ALA A 110 4.31 4.43 -23.53
C ALA A 110 5.60 5.25 -23.43
N VAL A 111 5.48 6.56 -23.33
CA VAL A 111 6.61 7.47 -23.31
C VAL A 111 6.72 8.23 -22.00
N ILE A 112 7.93 8.43 -21.51
CA ILE A 112 8.23 9.25 -20.34
C ILE A 112 8.38 10.69 -20.81
N MET A 113 7.51 11.55 -20.33
CA MET A 113 7.48 12.98 -20.63
C MET A 113 8.53 13.73 -19.79
N PRO A 114 8.92 14.96 -20.18
CA PRO A 114 9.90 15.76 -19.43
C PRO A 114 9.53 16.02 -17.97
N ASP A 115 8.24 16.02 -17.62
CA ASP A 115 7.75 16.20 -16.25
C ASP A 115 7.66 14.88 -15.46
N GLY A 116 8.17 13.81 -16.03
CA GLY A 116 8.21 12.49 -15.42
C GLY A 116 6.92 11.68 -15.58
N ARG A 117 5.84 12.18 -16.14
CA ARG A 117 4.61 11.40 -16.41
C ARG A 117 4.86 10.39 -17.53
N ILE A 118 4.11 9.30 -17.53
CA ILE A 118 4.01 8.39 -18.65
C ILE A 118 2.75 8.73 -19.46
N SER A 119 2.89 8.83 -20.77
CA SER A 119 1.77 9.03 -21.69
C SER A 119 1.76 7.94 -22.76
N ALA A 120 0.57 7.51 -23.18
CA ALA A 120 0.41 6.61 -24.31
C ALA A 120 0.16 7.45 -25.57
N VAL A 121 1.04 7.31 -26.55
CA VAL A 121 0.96 8.01 -27.84
C VAL A 121 0.89 7.00 -28.98
N LEU A 122 0.23 7.35 -30.07
CA LEU A 122 0.23 6.50 -31.27
C LEU A 122 1.61 6.55 -31.95
N THR A 123 2.06 5.42 -32.43
CA THR A 123 3.39 5.30 -33.07
C THR A 123 3.56 6.30 -34.22
N HIS A 124 2.51 6.55 -35.00
CA HIS A 124 2.54 7.48 -36.13
C HIS A 124 2.50 8.98 -35.72
N GLU A 125 2.16 9.29 -34.45
CA GLU A 125 2.21 10.64 -33.87
C GLU A 125 3.58 10.96 -33.24
N ALA A 126 4.46 9.96 -33.15
CA ALA A 126 5.78 10.08 -32.59
C ALA A 126 6.85 10.08 -33.70
N THR A 127 7.75 11.06 -33.64
CA THR A 127 8.86 11.14 -34.60
C THR A 127 10.17 10.80 -33.91
N ALA A 128 10.92 9.82 -34.38
CA ALA A 128 12.23 9.46 -33.84
C ALA A 128 13.19 10.67 -33.83
N THR A 129 14.01 10.78 -32.79
CA THR A 129 14.97 11.90 -32.65
C THR A 129 16.22 11.52 -31.90
N ASP A 130 17.35 12.10 -32.28
CA ASP A 130 18.62 12.01 -31.59
C ASP A 130 18.81 13.13 -30.54
N ARG A 131 17.85 14.07 -30.44
CA ARG A 131 17.90 15.14 -29.43
C ARG A 131 17.92 14.53 -28.03
N PRO A 132 18.73 15.09 -27.11
CA PRO A 132 18.77 14.58 -25.75
C PRO A 132 17.41 14.75 -25.04
N PHE A 133 17.05 13.76 -24.22
CA PHE A 133 15.96 13.91 -23.29
C PHE A 133 16.43 14.82 -22.13
N VAL A 134 15.66 15.86 -21.84
CA VAL A 134 15.93 16.78 -20.74
C VAL A 134 14.67 16.89 -19.91
N GLY A 135 14.78 16.54 -18.62
CA GLY A 135 13.70 16.71 -17.67
C GLY A 135 13.40 18.18 -17.41
N ILE A 136 12.16 18.47 -17.06
CA ILE A 136 11.70 19.82 -16.77
C ILE A 136 12.40 20.38 -15.53
N ALA A 137 12.83 21.64 -15.59
CA ALA A 137 13.43 22.32 -14.45
C ALA A 137 12.41 22.46 -13.29
N SER A 138 12.87 22.31 -12.05
CA SER A 138 12.03 22.36 -10.84
C SER A 138 11.17 23.63 -10.78
N LYS A 139 11.73 24.79 -11.06
CA LYS A 139 11.01 26.09 -11.06
C LYS A 139 9.88 26.13 -12.11
N THR A 140 10.13 25.57 -13.28
CA THR A 140 9.12 25.50 -14.35
C THR A 140 7.99 24.54 -13.99
N LEU A 141 8.32 23.35 -13.48
CA LEU A 141 7.32 22.39 -13.03
C LEU A 141 6.49 22.94 -11.88
N GLN A 142 7.12 23.60 -10.92
CA GLN A 142 6.43 24.26 -9.80
C GLN A 142 5.40 25.29 -10.30
N ALA A 143 5.75 26.12 -11.27
CA ALA A 143 4.84 27.11 -11.85
C ALA A 143 3.65 26.43 -12.56
N LYS A 144 3.90 25.39 -13.36
CA LYS A 144 2.84 24.60 -14.01
C LYS A 144 1.90 23.94 -12.98
N LEU A 145 2.44 23.39 -11.90
CA LEU A 145 1.65 22.77 -10.83
C LEU A 145 0.81 23.81 -10.08
N ALA A 146 1.35 25.01 -9.81
CA ALA A 146 0.59 26.08 -9.17
C ALA A 146 -0.63 26.51 -10.01
N THR A 147 -0.49 26.54 -11.33
CA THR A 147 -1.61 26.81 -12.25
C THR A 147 -2.62 25.65 -12.28
N LYS A 148 -2.13 24.40 -12.24
CA LYS A 148 -2.99 23.21 -12.29
C LYS A 148 -3.78 22.98 -10.99
N PHE A 149 -3.26 23.42 -9.85
CA PHE A 149 -3.88 23.26 -8.53
C PHE A 149 -4.20 24.62 -7.91
N PRO A 150 -5.23 25.34 -8.39
CA PRO A 150 -5.62 26.61 -7.83
C PRO A 150 -6.05 26.46 -6.36
N GLY A 151 -5.59 27.35 -5.50
CA GLY A 151 -5.85 27.28 -4.05
C GLY A 151 -4.90 26.41 -3.25
N PHE A 152 -3.99 25.68 -3.90
CA PHE A 152 -2.93 24.94 -3.23
C PHE A 152 -1.66 25.78 -3.11
N THR A 153 -0.92 25.54 -2.04
CA THR A 153 0.45 26.06 -1.88
C THR A 153 1.42 25.13 -2.60
N THR A 154 2.41 25.69 -3.32
CA THR A 154 3.49 24.94 -3.93
C THR A 154 4.83 25.31 -3.32
N LYS A 155 5.59 24.33 -2.83
CA LYS A 155 6.94 24.51 -2.28
C LYS A 155 7.90 23.51 -2.88
N ALA A 156 9.07 23.96 -3.30
CA ALA A 156 10.17 23.11 -3.75
C ALA A 156 11.19 22.94 -2.62
N THR A 157 11.73 21.73 -2.53
CA THR A 157 12.85 21.33 -1.66
C THR A 157 13.95 20.73 -2.55
N PRO A 158 15.11 20.31 -2.03
CA PRO A 158 16.18 19.77 -2.87
C PRO A 158 15.79 18.63 -3.81
N HIS A 159 14.89 17.72 -3.37
CA HIS A 159 14.51 16.53 -4.15
C HIS A 159 13.04 16.51 -4.59
N PHE A 160 12.15 17.28 -3.91
CA PHE A 160 10.71 17.19 -4.11
C PHE A 160 10.07 18.56 -4.40
N ILE A 161 8.93 18.52 -5.08
CA ILE A 161 7.97 19.61 -5.16
C ILE A 161 6.70 19.15 -4.44
N TYR A 162 6.28 19.91 -3.44
CA TYR A 162 5.06 19.68 -2.69
C TYR A 162 3.97 20.62 -3.17
N VAL A 163 2.78 20.05 -3.43
CA VAL A 163 1.56 20.77 -3.79
C VAL A 163 0.53 20.43 -2.72
N TYR A 164 0.11 21.39 -1.90
CA TYR A 164 -0.73 21.06 -0.76
C TYR A 164 -1.74 22.13 -0.41
N ASN A 165 -2.93 21.71 0.06
CA ASN A 165 -3.89 22.49 0.81
C ASN A 165 -4.11 21.95 2.23
N SER A 166 -3.36 20.91 2.62
CA SER A 166 -3.29 20.36 3.98
C SER A 166 -2.66 21.37 4.96
N SER A 167 -2.62 21.00 6.25
CA SER A 167 -2.00 21.87 7.24
C SER A 167 -0.48 22.03 7.02
N GLU A 168 0.06 23.17 7.41
CA GLU A 168 1.50 23.43 7.38
C GLU A 168 2.28 22.45 8.28
N LYS A 169 1.66 21.96 9.35
CA LYS A 169 2.24 20.94 10.23
C LYS A 169 2.41 19.61 9.48
N PHE A 170 1.40 19.18 8.72
CA PHE A 170 1.45 17.98 7.91
C PHE A 170 2.49 18.09 6.79
N PHE A 171 2.53 19.23 6.09
CA PHE A 171 3.58 19.51 5.10
C PHE A 171 4.99 19.41 5.69
N LYS A 172 5.26 20.08 6.83
CA LYS A 172 6.60 20.05 7.46
C LYS A 172 6.99 18.65 7.91
N GLY A 173 6.04 17.87 8.43
CA GLY A 173 6.27 16.49 8.81
C GLY A 173 6.63 15.62 7.61
N THR A 174 5.81 15.65 6.56
CA THR A 174 5.99 14.90 5.33
C THR A 174 7.32 15.27 4.65
N SER A 175 7.58 16.56 4.44
CA SER A 175 8.81 17.00 3.78
C SER A 175 10.06 16.63 4.58
N GLY A 176 10.03 16.75 5.91
CA GLY A 176 11.14 16.36 6.77
C GLY A 176 11.47 14.86 6.68
N ILE A 177 10.46 14.00 6.56
CA ILE A 177 10.65 12.55 6.39
C ILE A 177 11.26 12.27 5.04
N LEU A 178 10.64 12.71 3.95
CA LEU A 178 11.05 12.39 2.59
C LEU A 178 12.45 12.92 2.26
N GLU A 179 12.76 14.16 2.66
CA GLU A 179 14.09 14.75 2.47
C GLU A 179 15.18 14.08 3.31
N SER A 180 14.86 13.56 4.50
CA SER A 180 15.83 12.80 5.30
C SER A 180 16.02 11.37 4.78
N MET A 181 14.97 10.80 4.18
CA MET A 181 14.96 9.42 3.68
C MET A 181 15.71 9.29 2.34
N TYR A 182 15.55 10.24 1.44
CA TYR A 182 16.15 10.18 0.10
C TYR A 182 17.67 9.90 0.13
N PRO A 183 18.51 10.71 0.76
CA PRO A 183 19.96 10.47 0.78
C PRO A 183 20.32 9.17 1.51
N GLY A 184 19.59 8.81 2.57
CA GLY A 184 19.82 7.59 3.32
C GLY A 184 19.50 6.33 2.53
N LEU A 185 18.42 6.32 1.75
CA LEU A 185 18.06 5.22 0.87
C LEU A 185 19.07 5.05 -0.26
N VAL A 186 19.47 6.16 -0.91
CA VAL A 186 20.51 6.15 -1.95
C VAL A 186 21.83 5.62 -1.40
N ALA A 187 22.26 6.09 -0.22
CA ALA A 187 23.49 5.61 0.43
C ALA A 187 23.41 4.11 0.75
N TYR A 188 22.28 3.62 1.27
CA TYR A 188 22.07 2.19 1.55
C TYR A 188 22.21 1.36 0.27
N LEU A 189 21.56 1.73 -0.82
CA LEU A 189 21.62 1.00 -2.09
C LEU A 189 23.04 0.99 -2.68
N LYS A 190 23.74 2.12 -2.63
CA LYS A 190 25.15 2.20 -3.04
C LYS A 190 26.06 1.27 -2.21
N THR A 191 25.86 1.19 -0.88
CA THR A 191 26.63 0.25 -0.03
C THR A 191 26.36 -1.22 -0.38
N ARG A 192 25.20 -1.50 -0.99
CA ARG A 192 24.80 -2.82 -1.50
C ARG A 192 25.19 -3.02 -2.96
N LYS A 193 26.00 -2.13 -3.54
CA LYS A 193 26.44 -2.17 -4.94
C LYS A 193 25.28 -2.24 -5.93
N ILE A 194 24.13 -1.68 -5.57
CA ILE A 194 23.00 -1.51 -6.48
C ILE A 194 23.21 -0.17 -7.18
N GLU A 195 23.19 -0.19 -8.51
CA GLU A 195 23.34 1.01 -9.32
C GLU A 195 22.14 1.93 -9.07
N VAL A 196 22.43 3.21 -8.84
CA VAL A 196 21.43 4.26 -8.67
C VAL A 196 21.82 5.46 -9.53
N LYS A 197 20.80 6.13 -10.09
CA LYS A 197 20.93 7.34 -10.91
C LYS A 197 20.20 8.48 -10.22
N ASP A 198 20.61 9.69 -10.48
CA ASP A 198 19.83 10.84 -10.02
C ASP A 198 18.52 10.96 -10.82
N PRO A 199 17.41 11.36 -10.19
CA PRO A 199 16.17 11.61 -10.91
C PRO A 199 16.34 12.69 -11.98
N GLU A 200 15.83 12.42 -13.18
CA GLU A 200 15.94 13.36 -14.32
C GLU A 200 14.94 14.54 -14.22
N TYR A 201 13.98 14.45 -13.31
CA TYR A 201 12.93 15.45 -13.07
C TYR A 201 12.59 15.48 -11.58
N PRO A 202 12.03 16.60 -11.08
CA PRO A 202 11.65 16.70 -9.67
C PRO A 202 10.57 15.69 -9.28
N LEU A 203 10.66 15.15 -8.09
CA LEU A 203 9.63 14.26 -7.51
C LEU A 203 8.46 15.12 -6.99
N VAL A 204 7.23 14.74 -7.27
CA VAL A 204 6.05 15.53 -6.90
C VAL A 204 5.21 14.80 -5.86
N VAL A 205 4.84 15.51 -4.80
CA VAL A 205 3.95 15.04 -3.74
C VAL A 205 2.74 15.96 -3.67
N ILE A 206 1.54 15.44 -3.80
CA ILE A 206 0.28 16.17 -3.70
C ILE A 206 -0.43 15.78 -2.41
N MET A 207 -0.76 16.77 -1.59
CA MET A 207 -1.30 16.57 -0.25
C MET A 207 -2.62 17.32 -0.09
N PHE A 208 -3.70 16.56 0.01
CA PHE A 208 -5.05 17.07 0.17
C PHE A 208 -5.37 17.29 1.65
N ARG A 209 -6.23 18.25 1.94
CA ARG A 209 -6.70 18.49 3.30
C ARG A 209 -7.62 17.38 3.80
N THR A 210 -8.49 16.89 2.92
CA THR A 210 -9.53 15.93 3.29
C THR A 210 -9.48 14.69 2.40
N ARG A 211 -9.98 13.58 2.95
CA ARG A 211 -10.20 12.35 2.21
C ARG A 211 -11.09 12.55 0.99
N LYS A 212 -12.16 13.34 1.15
CA LYS A 212 -13.09 13.60 0.05
C LYS A 212 -12.42 14.29 -1.14
N GLU A 213 -11.60 15.32 -0.90
CA GLU A 213 -10.85 16.01 -1.98
C GLU A 213 -9.92 15.06 -2.70
N TRP A 214 -9.26 14.15 -1.97
CA TRP A 214 -8.39 13.13 -2.52
C TRP A 214 -9.16 12.09 -3.34
N GLU A 215 -10.28 11.56 -2.82
CA GLU A 215 -11.14 10.62 -3.54
C GLU A 215 -11.75 11.24 -4.81
N ASP A 216 -12.18 12.50 -4.74
CA ASP A 216 -12.67 13.25 -5.90
C ASP A 216 -11.57 13.38 -6.98
N TYR A 217 -10.34 13.70 -6.57
CA TYR A 217 -9.21 13.78 -7.49
C TYR A 217 -8.86 12.43 -8.12
N MET A 218 -8.95 11.36 -7.36
CA MET A 218 -8.72 9.97 -7.81
C MET A 218 -9.93 9.37 -8.52
N HIS A 219 -10.96 10.17 -8.83
CA HIS A 219 -12.20 9.72 -9.49
C HIS A 219 -12.88 8.53 -8.80
N GLY A 220 -12.77 8.45 -7.48
CA GLY A 220 -13.38 7.39 -6.68
C GLY A 220 -12.67 6.03 -6.75
N MET A 221 -11.52 5.92 -7.41
CA MET A 221 -10.75 4.67 -7.56
C MET A 221 -10.54 3.93 -6.23
N PHE A 222 -10.30 4.65 -5.15
CA PHE A 222 -10.06 4.10 -3.81
C PHE A 222 -11.22 4.36 -2.84
N ALA A 223 -12.40 4.69 -3.34
CA ALA A 223 -13.56 4.96 -2.49
C ALA A 223 -13.85 3.76 -1.59
N GLY A 224 -13.90 3.99 -0.27
CA GLY A 224 -14.15 2.94 0.71
C GLY A 224 -12.98 2.00 1.02
N SER A 225 -11.81 2.15 0.39
CA SER A 225 -10.68 1.22 0.52
C SER A 225 -9.81 1.43 1.76
N GLY A 226 -9.97 2.51 2.53
CA GLY A 226 -9.06 2.84 3.64
C GLY A 226 -7.64 3.25 3.23
N VAL A 227 -7.33 3.34 1.93
CA VAL A 227 -6.05 3.85 1.41
C VAL A 227 -5.93 5.34 1.71
N ALA A 228 -4.83 5.74 2.33
CA ALA A 228 -4.57 7.13 2.75
C ALA A 228 -3.53 7.86 1.90
N ALA A 229 -2.69 7.10 1.20
CA ALA A 229 -1.73 7.60 0.25
C ALA A 229 -1.49 6.55 -0.83
N PHE A 230 -1.01 7.01 -1.98
CA PHE A 230 -0.75 6.17 -3.13
C PHE A 230 0.33 6.79 -4.01
N TYR A 231 1.32 5.99 -4.40
CA TYR A 231 2.24 6.37 -5.47
C TYR A 231 1.70 5.94 -6.83
N ASP A 232 1.32 6.91 -7.63
CA ASP A 232 0.90 6.70 -9.01
C ASP A 232 2.11 6.60 -9.95
N GLY A 233 2.42 5.40 -10.40
CA GLY A 233 3.54 5.13 -11.31
C GLY A 233 3.35 5.72 -12.71
N VAL A 234 2.13 6.09 -13.13
CA VAL A 234 1.86 6.72 -14.42
C VAL A 234 2.11 8.22 -14.33
N SER A 235 1.50 8.91 -13.38
CA SER A 235 1.75 10.35 -13.17
C SER A 235 3.08 10.64 -12.47
N ASN A 236 3.72 9.65 -11.89
CA ASN A 236 4.94 9.79 -11.07
C ASN A 236 4.75 10.67 -9.85
N ARG A 237 3.61 10.61 -9.21
CA ARG A 237 3.24 11.45 -8.07
C ARG A 237 2.87 10.60 -6.88
N VAL A 238 3.25 11.06 -5.69
CA VAL A 238 2.64 10.59 -4.45
C VAL A 238 1.42 11.46 -4.17
N LEU A 239 0.29 10.82 -3.92
CA LEU A 239 -1.00 11.45 -3.66
C LEU A 239 -1.44 11.01 -2.26
N MET A 240 -1.76 11.95 -1.37
CA MET A 240 -2.15 11.66 0.00
C MET A 240 -3.10 12.71 0.56
N TYR A 241 -3.77 12.37 1.64
CA TYR A 241 -4.56 13.35 2.39
C TYR A 241 -4.19 13.36 3.88
N GLU A 242 -4.46 14.50 4.53
CA GLU A 242 -4.26 14.65 5.96
C GLU A 242 -5.36 13.92 6.73
N GLN A 243 -4.97 12.91 7.51
CA GLN A 243 -5.91 12.09 8.30
C GLN A 243 -6.25 12.79 9.61
N SER A 244 -7.17 13.76 9.57
CA SER A 244 -7.63 14.47 10.76
C SER A 244 -8.60 13.65 11.61
N GLU A 245 -9.36 12.74 10.99
CA GLU A 245 -10.44 11.97 11.64
C GLU A 245 -9.94 11.01 12.74
N LEU A 246 -8.74 10.44 12.58
CA LEU A 246 -8.12 9.61 13.61
C LEU A 246 -7.43 10.42 14.70
N ALA A 247 -7.09 11.68 14.44
CA ALA A 247 -6.38 12.53 15.39
C ALA A 247 -7.22 12.82 16.63
N ASP A 248 -8.55 12.80 16.51
CA ASP A 248 -9.46 13.05 17.62
C ASP A 248 -9.62 11.83 18.55
N VAL A 249 -9.34 10.62 18.05
CA VAL A 249 -9.58 9.36 18.77
C VAL A 249 -8.29 8.74 19.29
N ALA A 250 -7.22 8.74 18.50
CA ALA A 250 -5.93 8.12 18.81
C ALA A 250 -4.78 8.90 18.13
N PRO A 251 -4.48 10.14 18.61
CA PRO A 251 -3.61 11.08 17.88
C PRO A 251 -2.19 10.54 17.64
N GLU A 252 -1.62 9.79 18.58
CA GLU A 252 -0.28 9.23 18.39
C GLU A 252 -0.24 8.08 17.38
N LEU A 253 -1.25 7.22 17.39
CA LEU A 253 -1.34 6.11 16.46
C LEU A 253 -1.67 6.63 15.05
N ALA A 254 -2.61 7.56 14.92
CA ALA A 254 -2.92 8.24 13.68
C ALA A 254 -1.68 8.88 13.07
N LEU A 255 -0.90 9.56 13.90
CA LEU A 255 0.34 10.19 13.47
C LEU A 255 1.38 9.16 13.03
N LYS A 256 1.65 8.11 13.83
CA LYS A 256 2.61 7.05 13.49
C LYS A 256 2.29 6.39 12.17
N SER A 257 1.04 6.10 11.97
CA SER A 257 0.55 5.39 10.82
C SER A 257 0.58 6.27 9.56
N CYS A 258 0.10 7.51 9.65
CA CYS A 258 0.20 8.49 8.57
C CYS A 258 1.66 8.69 8.12
N ILE A 259 2.57 8.81 9.08
CA ILE A 259 4.01 8.95 8.83
C ILE A 259 4.59 7.71 8.16
N SER A 260 4.20 6.52 8.59
CA SER A 260 4.65 5.26 7.98
C SER A 260 4.18 5.17 6.53
N THR A 261 2.94 5.54 6.26
CA THR A 261 2.37 5.55 4.90
C THR A 261 3.08 6.58 4.00
N VAL A 262 3.35 7.78 4.50
CA VAL A 262 4.15 8.80 3.78
C VAL A 262 5.51 8.25 3.38
N ALA A 263 6.20 7.61 4.32
CA ALA A 263 7.50 7.03 4.06
C ALA A 263 7.41 5.87 3.06
N HIS A 264 6.40 5.01 3.17
CA HIS A 264 6.16 3.90 2.28
C HIS A 264 5.99 4.36 0.83
N GLU A 265 5.06 5.28 0.57
CA GLU A 265 4.81 5.80 -0.78
C GLU A 265 6.01 6.59 -1.33
N GLY A 266 6.71 7.30 -0.45
CA GLY A 266 7.95 7.98 -0.80
C GLY A 266 9.06 7.01 -1.25
N VAL A 267 9.17 5.83 -0.64
CA VAL A 267 10.12 4.79 -1.08
C VAL A 267 9.78 4.30 -2.48
N HIS A 268 8.51 4.01 -2.77
CA HIS A 268 8.10 3.66 -4.13
C HIS A 268 8.53 4.72 -5.13
N GLN A 269 8.20 6.00 -4.88
CA GLN A 269 8.58 7.09 -5.77
C GLN A 269 10.09 7.18 -5.95
N ILE A 270 10.86 7.11 -4.87
CA ILE A 270 12.34 7.20 -4.96
C ILE A 270 12.88 6.02 -5.77
N LEU A 271 12.54 4.76 -5.45
CA LEU A 271 13.05 3.56 -6.13
C LEU A 271 12.80 3.58 -7.64
N HIS A 272 11.60 4.06 -8.03
CA HIS A 272 11.23 4.17 -9.45
C HIS A 272 11.98 5.28 -10.18
N ASN A 273 12.47 6.30 -9.47
CA ASN A 273 13.10 7.45 -10.10
C ASN A 273 14.62 7.45 -10.02
N ILE A 274 15.21 6.65 -9.15
CA ILE A 274 16.67 6.45 -9.09
C ILE A 274 17.18 5.26 -9.91
N GLY A 275 16.31 4.66 -10.74
CA GLY A 275 16.64 3.59 -11.66
C GLY A 275 16.68 2.18 -11.04
N VAL A 276 16.31 2.01 -9.78
CA VAL A 276 16.29 0.71 -9.10
C VAL A 276 15.10 -0.13 -9.53
N GLN A 277 13.94 0.45 -9.59
CA GLN A 277 12.74 -0.20 -10.09
C GLN A 277 12.25 0.52 -11.34
N GLN A 278 12.28 -0.14 -12.48
CA GLN A 278 11.73 0.46 -13.70
C GLN A 278 10.23 0.65 -13.53
N ARG A 279 9.72 1.84 -13.89
CA ARG A 279 8.28 2.10 -13.87
C ARG A 279 7.58 1.16 -14.84
N LEU A 280 6.38 0.72 -14.48
CA LEU A 280 5.59 -0.30 -15.16
C LEU A 280 6.22 -1.71 -15.11
N SER A 281 7.38 -1.94 -14.45
CA SER A 281 7.86 -3.30 -14.20
C SER A 281 7.01 -3.98 -13.12
N ARG A 282 6.77 -5.28 -13.29
CA ARG A 282 6.02 -6.09 -12.33
C ARG A 282 6.97 -6.90 -11.47
N TRP A 283 7.43 -6.30 -10.39
CA TRP A 283 8.20 -7.01 -9.37
C TRP A 283 7.30 -7.99 -8.61
N PRO A 284 7.85 -9.12 -8.08
CA PRO A 284 7.14 -9.95 -7.13
C PRO A 284 6.59 -9.09 -5.98
N MET A 285 5.31 -9.27 -5.64
CA MET A 285 4.60 -8.39 -4.72
C MET A 285 5.30 -8.27 -3.37
N TRP A 286 5.80 -9.39 -2.83
CA TRP A 286 6.48 -9.41 -1.55
C TRP A 286 7.69 -8.47 -1.46
N ILE A 287 8.47 -8.31 -2.53
CA ILE A 287 9.63 -7.41 -2.54
C ILE A 287 9.28 -6.01 -3.00
N SER A 288 8.27 -5.90 -3.87
CA SER A 288 7.71 -4.62 -4.29
C SER A 288 7.17 -3.82 -3.10
N GLU A 289 6.51 -4.50 -2.16
CA GLU A 289 5.94 -3.91 -0.95
C GLU A 289 6.87 -4.06 0.27
N GLY A 290 7.59 -5.16 0.33
CA GLY A 290 8.51 -5.42 1.44
C GLY A 290 9.69 -4.44 1.53
N LEU A 291 10.19 -3.92 0.40
CA LEU A 291 11.22 -2.87 0.43
C LEU A 291 10.68 -1.54 0.98
N PRO A 292 9.55 -1.00 0.53
CA PRO A 292 8.94 0.16 1.16
C PRO A 292 8.72 -0.03 2.66
N GLU A 293 8.22 -1.18 3.09
CA GLU A 293 8.07 -1.48 4.51
C GLU A 293 9.40 -1.56 5.27
N TYR A 294 10.45 -2.07 4.64
CA TYR A 294 11.79 -2.13 5.22
C TYR A 294 12.43 -0.75 5.40
N PHE A 295 12.08 0.20 4.55
CA PHE A 295 12.57 1.58 4.61
C PHE A 295 11.61 2.53 5.35
N SER A 296 10.34 2.18 5.55
CA SER A 296 9.33 3.08 6.14
C SER A 296 9.49 3.39 7.63
N PRO A 297 10.26 2.65 8.48
CA PRO A 297 10.33 2.97 9.90
C PRO A 297 10.77 4.40 10.16
N THR A 298 9.94 5.14 10.89
CA THR A 298 10.12 6.53 11.26
C THR A 298 10.09 6.70 12.78
N SER A 299 10.63 7.79 13.29
CA SER A 299 10.59 8.13 14.70
C SER A 299 9.83 9.43 14.91
N ILE A 300 9.09 9.48 16.03
CA ILE A 300 8.47 10.66 16.58
C ILE A 300 9.33 11.09 17.79
N GLY A 301 9.95 12.24 17.70
CA GLY A 301 10.80 12.79 18.78
C GLY A 301 10.71 14.32 18.74
N ALA A 302 11.85 14.99 18.86
CA ALA A 302 11.93 16.46 18.66
C ALA A 302 11.52 16.91 17.24
N GLY A 303 11.13 15.97 16.36
CA GLY A 303 10.59 16.11 15.02
C GLY A 303 10.41 14.75 14.37
N LEU A 304 9.66 14.73 13.27
CA LEU A 304 9.44 13.53 12.48
C LEU A 304 10.69 13.26 11.64
N ARG A 305 11.28 12.07 11.80
CA ARG A 305 12.50 11.69 11.10
C ARG A 305 12.44 10.23 10.65
N TRP A 306 13.08 9.97 9.54
CA TRP A 306 13.38 8.61 9.10
C TRP A 306 14.35 7.91 10.08
N LYS A 307 14.06 6.67 10.48
CA LYS A 307 14.90 5.87 11.39
C LYS A 307 16.12 5.24 10.72
N GLY A 308 16.12 5.12 9.40
CA GLY A 308 17.14 4.39 8.64
C GLY A 308 16.67 3.04 8.14
N ALA A 309 17.41 2.49 7.17
CA ALA A 309 17.15 1.16 6.60
C ALA A 309 17.31 0.06 7.64
N GLY A 310 16.47 -1.00 7.55
CA GLY A 310 16.56 -2.18 8.40
C GLY A 310 16.21 -1.93 9.87
N LYS A 311 15.53 -0.85 10.15
CA LYS A 311 14.95 -0.63 11.48
C LYS A 311 13.64 -1.39 11.62
N ILE A 312 13.33 -1.75 12.87
CA ILE A 312 12.12 -2.53 13.15
C ILE A 312 10.89 -1.69 12.83
N ASN A 313 10.00 -2.28 12.05
CA ASN A 313 8.67 -1.76 11.83
C ASN A 313 7.74 -2.27 12.93
N ASP A 314 7.61 -1.47 14.01
CA ASP A 314 6.81 -1.82 15.17
C ASP A 314 5.34 -2.07 14.80
N LEU A 315 4.84 -1.40 13.76
CA LEU A 315 3.48 -1.56 13.26
C LEU A 315 3.28 -2.94 12.62
N ARG A 316 4.24 -3.39 11.80
CA ARG A 316 4.18 -4.72 11.17
C ARG A 316 4.45 -5.83 12.19
N MET A 317 5.34 -5.61 13.13
CA MET A 317 5.52 -6.52 14.29
C MET A 317 4.24 -6.64 15.10
N TYR A 318 3.51 -5.54 15.30
CA TYR A 318 2.22 -5.55 15.98
C TYR A 318 1.20 -6.44 15.27
N SER A 319 1.07 -6.30 13.93
CA SER A 319 0.17 -7.13 13.13
C SER A 319 0.45 -8.63 13.28
N MET A 320 1.73 -9.01 13.40
CA MET A 320 2.17 -10.40 13.51
C MET A 320 2.28 -10.91 14.95
N ALA A 321 2.17 -10.05 15.97
CA ALA A 321 2.52 -10.39 17.35
C ALA A 321 1.77 -11.62 17.89
N ASP A 322 0.50 -11.75 17.55
CA ASP A 322 -0.31 -12.88 17.99
C ASP A 322 0.07 -14.17 17.25
N ASN A 323 0.27 -14.11 15.95
CA ASN A 323 0.73 -15.28 15.14
C ASN A 323 2.09 -15.78 15.66
N ILE A 324 3.01 -14.87 15.93
CA ILE A 324 4.32 -15.21 16.48
C ILE A 324 4.18 -15.86 17.87
N LYS A 325 3.45 -15.23 18.80
CA LYS A 325 3.29 -15.73 20.18
C LYS A 325 2.60 -17.09 20.26
N THR A 326 1.54 -17.28 19.48
CA THR A 326 0.74 -18.52 19.48
C THR A 326 1.30 -19.58 18.55
N ARG A 327 2.35 -19.25 17.79
CA ARG A 327 2.90 -20.09 16.72
C ARG A 327 1.85 -20.47 15.68
N THR A 328 0.85 -19.60 15.48
CA THR A 328 -0.16 -19.76 14.46
C THR A 328 0.30 -19.11 13.16
N ARG A 329 -0.36 -19.45 12.08
CA ARG A 329 -0.08 -18.91 10.76
C ARG A 329 -1.08 -17.79 10.45
N PRO A 330 -0.73 -16.86 9.56
CA PRO A 330 -1.69 -15.87 9.07
C PRO A 330 -2.86 -16.56 8.37
N ALA A 331 -4.01 -15.95 8.42
CA ALA A 331 -5.20 -16.44 7.74
C ALA A 331 -4.91 -16.57 6.22
N GLY A 332 -5.41 -17.64 5.61
CA GLY A 332 -5.19 -17.88 4.16
C GLY A 332 -3.83 -18.46 3.78
N SER A 333 -2.84 -18.55 4.68
CA SER A 333 -1.51 -19.11 4.34
C SER A 333 -1.49 -20.63 4.19
N GLY A 334 -2.59 -21.32 4.48
CA GLY A 334 -2.69 -22.80 4.37
C GLY A 334 -1.70 -23.54 5.27
N THR A 335 -1.36 -24.78 4.88
CA THR A 335 -0.44 -25.66 5.63
C THR A 335 0.97 -25.75 5.02
N GLY A 336 1.19 -25.16 3.85
CA GLY A 336 2.47 -25.13 3.14
C GLY A 336 3.54 -24.27 3.82
N SER A 337 4.62 -23.95 3.10
CA SER A 337 5.63 -23.03 3.62
C SER A 337 5.09 -21.60 3.73
N LEU A 338 5.44 -20.92 4.81
CA LEU A 338 5.13 -19.50 5.01
C LEU A 338 5.88 -18.62 3.98
N THR A 339 7.16 -18.92 3.77
CA THR A 339 7.96 -18.23 2.75
C THR A 339 7.38 -18.41 1.35
N GLU A 340 6.96 -19.64 0.99
CA GLU A 340 6.32 -19.89 -0.31
C GLU A 340 5.01 -19.11 -0.45
N TRP A 341 4.18 -19.06 0.59
CA TRP A 341 2.96 -18.26 0.59
C TRP A 341 3.24 -16.78 0.32
N VAL A 342 4.24 -16.21 1.01
CA VAL A 342 4.61 -14.80 0.83
C VAL A 342 5.11 -14.52 -0.59
N ILE A 343 6.00 -15.36 -1.13
CA ILE A 343 6.60 -15.10 -2.46
C ILE A 343 5.68 -15.40 -3.62
N ALA A 344 4.65 -16.22 -3.42
CA ALA A 344 3.69 -16.58 -4.45
C ALA A 344 2.57 -15.54 -4.61
N ALA A 345 2.34 -14.67 -3.62
CA ALA A 345 1.24 -13.72 -3.63
C ALA A 345 1.32 -12.75 -4.82
N ASP A 346 0.22 -12.64 -5.55
CA ASP A 346 0.01 -11.61 -6.60
C ASP A 346 -0.65 -10.36 -6.03
N GLU A 347 -1.39 -10.53 -4.92
CA GLU A 347 -2.06 -9.50 -4.16
C GLU A 347 -1.78 -9.73 -2.68
N ILE A 348 -1.69 -8.67 -1.90
CA ILE A 348 -1.43 -8.76 -0.46
C ILE A 348 -2.44 -7.93 0.33
N ASP A 349 -2.88 -8.51 1.45
CA ASP A 349 -3.65 -7.85 2.48
C ASP A 349 -2.73 -7.32 3.60
N ALA A 350 -3.31 -6.92 4.73
CA ALA A 350 -2.54 -6.43 5.87
C ALA A 350 -1.51 -7.43 6.41
N ASP A 351 -1.85 -8.72 6.43
CA ASP A 351 -0.93 -9.80 6.81
C ASP A 351 0.16 -9.97 5.75
N GLY A 352 -0.20 -9.91 4.49
CA GLY A 352 0.75 -9.95 3.38
C GLY A 352 1.79 -8.83 3.45
N TYR A 353 1.41 -7.60 3.78
CA TYR A 353 2.35 -6.51 4.03
C TYR A 353 3.29 -6.81 5.20
N ALA A 354 2.75 -7.31 6.31
CA ALA A 354 3.54 -7.61 7.51
C ALA A 354 4.57 -8.72 7.23
N TRP A 355 4.16 -9.80 6.57
CA TRP A 355 5.05 -10.91 6.23
C TRP A 355 6.02 -10.58 5.10
N SER A 356 5.66 -9.71 4.16
CA SER A 356 6.57 -9.16 3.15
C SER A 356 7.68 -8.32 3.80
N TRP A 357 7.33 -7.47 4.78
CA TRP A 357 8.33 -6.79 5.59
C TRP A 357 9.22 -7.78 6.34
N ALA A 358 8.63 -8.75 7.03
CA ALA A 358 9.36 -9.73 7.83
C ALA A 358 10.39 -10.51 7.01
N LEU A 359 9.98 -11.00 5.83
CA LEU A 359 10.87 -11.70 4.90
C LEU A 359 11.98 -10.78 4.38
N THR A 360 11.62 -9.56 3.95
CA THR A 360 12.60 -8.57 3.46
C THR A 360 13.61 -8.19 4.55
N HIS A 361 13.15 -7.97 5.78
CA HIS A 361 14.01 -7.65 6.91
C HIS A 361 14.93 -8.81 7.26
N PHE A 362 14.41 -10.03 7.32
CA PHE A 362 15.21 -11.24 7.57
C PHE A 362 16.28 -11.43 6.50
N LEU A 363 15.90 -11.40 5.23
CA LEU A 363 16.83 -11.62 4.13
C LEU A 363 17.88 -10.48 4.04
N GLY A 364 17.44 -9.23 4.20
CA GLY A 364 18.31 -8.07 4.19
C GLY A 364 19.35 -8.06 5.32
N GLU A 365 19.01 -8.60 6.51
CA GLU A 365 19.88 -8.62 7.69
C GLU A 365 20.70 -9.92 7.82
N LYS A 366 20.15 -11.07 7.48
CA LYS A 366 20.75 -12.38 7.70
C LYS A 366 21.30 -13.05 6.44
N LYS A 367 20.79 -12.68 5.28
CA LYS A 367 21.20 -13.25 3.98
C LYS A 367 21.65 -12.14 3.02
N ARG A 368 22.49 -11.22 3.51
CA ARG A 368 22.84 -9.96 2.82
C ARG A 368 23.32 -10.13 1.39
N GLU A 369 24.26 -11.04 1.15
CA GLU A 369 24.81 -11.25 -0.19
C GLU A 369 23.80 -11.89 -1.16
N PRO A 370 23.12 -12.99 -0.82
CA PRO A 370 22.03 -13.51 -1.64
C PRO A 370 20.93 -12.49 -1.90
N PHE A 371 20.54 -11.70 -0.90
CA PHE A 371 19.53 -10.66 -1.05
C PHE A 371 19.94 -9.55 -2.02
N GLN A 372 21.20 -9.12 -1.95
CA GLN A 372 21.77 -8.17 -2.91
C GLN A 372 21.72 -8.71 -4.34
N LYS A 373 22.15 -9.98 -4.55
CA LYS A 373 22.11 -10.63 -5.87
C LYS A 373 20.67 -10.74 -6.39
N TYR A 374 19.76 -11.10 -5.53
CA TYR A 374 18.33 -11.16 -5.86
C TYR A 374 17.81 -9.79 -6.30
N LEU A 375 18.05 -8.73 -5.53
CA LEU A 375 17.67 -7.37 -5.90
C LEU A 375 18.29 -6.96 -7.24
N THR A 376 19.57 -7.25 -7.48
CA THR A 376 20.23 -6.96 -8.76
C THR A 376 19.56 -7.66 -9.95
N ASP A 377 19.02 -8.86 -9.77
CA ASP A 377 18.28 -9.54 -10.83
C ASP A 377 16.89 -8.94 -11.04
N VAL A 378 16.21 -8.55 -9.95
CA VAL A 378 14.88 -7.92 -10.03
C VAL A 378 14.94 -6.53 -10.65
N THR A 379 16.02 -5.74 -10.43
CA THR A 379 16.18 -4.43 -11.09
C THR A 379 16.20 -4.50 -12.62
N LYS A 380 16.50 -5.67 -13.20
CA LYS A 380 16.51 -5.90 -14.64
C LYS A 380 15.14 -6.23 -15.23
N PHE A 381 14.09 -6.25 -14.41
CA PHE A 381 12.75 -6.57 -14.91
C PHE A 381 12.23 -5.46 -15.82
N GLU A 382 11.80 -5.87 -16.99
CA GLU A 382 11.30 -4.97 -18.03
C GLU A 382 9.87 -4.48 -17.73
N ALA A 383 9.54 -3.32 -18.28
CA ALA A 383 8.20 -2.76 -18.18
C ALA A 383 7.14 -3.70 -18.78
N LEU A 384 6.02 -3.85 -18.07
CA LEU A 384 4.82 -4.60 -18.48
C LEU A 384 5.03 -6.09 -18.81
N ARG A 385 6.23 -6.61 -18.63
CA ARG A 385 6.50 -8.04 -18.84
C ARG A 385 6.09 -8.84 -17.59
N PRO A 386 4.98 -9.59 -17.63
CA PRO A 386 4.56 -10.41 -16.51
C PRO A 386 5.53 -11.57 -16.33
N ARG A 387 5.64 -12.05 -15.09
CA ARG A 387 6.34 -13.29 -14.77
C ARG A 387 5.38 -14.24 -14.11
N SER A 388 5.41 -15.50 -14.55
CA SER A 388 4.59 -16.55 -13.96
C SER A 388 4.97 -16.78 -12.49
N PRO A 389 4.07 -17.33 -11.66
CA PRO A 389 4.40 -17.74 -10.30
C PRO A 389 5.63 -18.68 -10.25
N GLN A 390 5.77 -19.55 -11.25
CA GLN A 390 6.90 -20.47 -11.37
C GLN A 390 8.23 -19.71 -11.58
N GLU A 391 8.30 -18.76 -12.51
CA GLU A 391 9.51 -17.94 -12.75
C GLU A 391 9.91 -17.15 -11.50
N ARG A 392 8.93 -16.61 -10.76
CA ARG A 392 9.20 -15.89 -9.50
C ARG A 392 9.76 -16.81 -8.43
N ARG A 393 9.19 -18.02 -8.30
CA ARG A 393 9.66 -19.04 -7.37
C ARG A 393 11.08 -19.52 -7.72
N GLU A 394 11.37 -19.79 -8.98
CA GLU A 394 12.68 -20.20 -9.46
C GLU A 394 13.74 -19.13 -9.22
N LEU A 395 13.41 -17.86 -9.47
CA LEU A 395 14.29 -16.75 -9.16
C LEU A 395 14.60 -16.67 -7.65
N PHE A 396 13.61 -16.89 -6.81
CA PHE A 396 13.80 -16.92 -5.36
C PHE A 396 14.72 -18.07 -4.95
N ILE A 397 14.45 -19.29 -5.43
CA ILE A 397 15.25 -20.50 -5.17
C ILE A 397 16.70 -20.33 -5.62
N LYS A 398 16.93 -19.73 -6.76
CA LYS A 398 18.28 -19.44 -7.29
C LYS A 398 19.17 -18.72 -6.26
N HIS A 399 18.60 -17.85 -5.45
CA HIS A 399 19.35 -17.02 -4.50
C HIS A 399 19.31 -17.53 -3.06
N PHE A 400 18.19 -18.13 -2.64
CA PHE A 400 17.97 -18.48 -1.23
C PHE A 400 17.86 -20.00 -0.98
N GLY A 401 17.86 -20.81 -2.05
CA GLY A 401 17.69 -22.26 -1.96
C GLY A 401 16.22 -22.69 -1.91
N SER A 402 16.01 -24.00 -2.00
CA SER A 402 14.68 -24.64 -2.06
C SER A 402 14.22 -25.21 -0.71
N ASP A 403 15.03 -25.13 0.34
CA ASP A 403 14.66 -25.59 1.69
C ASP A 403 13.81 -24.54 2.41
N PHE A 404 12.56 -24.46 2.01
CA PHE A 404 11.61 -23.51 2.56
C PHE A 404 11.30 -23.78 4.04
N ALA A 405 11.34 -25.02 4.49
CA ALA A 405 11.11 -25.34 5.90
C ALA A 405 12.22 -24.75 6.79
N LYS A 406 13.45 -24.82 6.34
CA LYS A 406 14.58 -24.18 7.01
C LYS A 406 14.47 -22.65 6.98
N LEU A 407 14.09 -22.07 5.86
CA LEU A 407 13.88 -20.62 5.73
C LEU A 407 12.79 -20.13 6.67
N ASP A 408 11.67 -20.84 6.78
CA ASP A 408 10.58 -20.52 7.70
C ASP A 408 11.04 -20.56 9.17
N ALA A 409 11.79 -21.59 9.53
CA ALA A 409 12.34 -21.71 10.88
C ALA A 409 13.32 -20.56 11.23
N GLU A 410 14.20 -20.21 10.28
CA GLU A 410 15.15 -19.12 10.44
C GLU A 410 14.45 -17.75 10.49
N LEU A 411 13.41 -17.52 9.66
CA LEU A 411 12.60 -16.30 9.66
C LEU A 411 11.89 -16.11 11.00
N VAL A 412 11.19 -17.13 11.48
CA VAL A 412 10.48 -17.07 12.76
C VAL A 412 11.45 -16.85 13.93
N ALA A 413 12.59 -17.58 13.95
CA ALA A 413 13.62 -17.40 14.96
C ALA A 413 14.25 -15.99 14.93
N HIS A 414 14.34 -15.38 13.74
CA HIS A 414 14.80 -14.00 13.58
C HIS A 414 13.80 -13.01 14.19
N LEU A 415 12.51 -13.15 13.89
CA LEU A 415 11.46 -12.28 14.42
C LEU A 415 11.36 -12.33 15.95
N TYR A 416 11.50 -13.51 16.57
CA TYR A 416 11.52 -13.65 18.02
C TYR A 416 12.66 -12.88 18.72
N LYS A 417 13.75 -12.63 18.03
CA LYS A 417 14.92 -11.92 18.58
C LYS A 417 14.86 -10.42 18.41
N LEU A 418 13.90 -9.91 17.62
CA LEU A 418 13.78 -8.48 17.39
C LEU A 418 13.23 -7.80 18.64
N PRO A 419 13.83 -6.68 19.10
CA PRO A 419 13.26 -5.89 20.17
C PRO A 419 11.97 -5.23 19.67
N TYR A 420 10.85 -5.75 20.12
CA TYR A 420 9.51 -5.27 19.77
C TYR A 420 8.92 -4.42 20.88
N VAL A 421 8.45 -3.25 20.52
CA VAL A 421 7.67 -2.37 21.40
C VAL A 421 6.26 -2.29 20.83
N ASP A 422 5.28 -2.78 21.60
CA ASP A 422 3.87 -2.72 21.19
C ASP A 422 3.42 -1.24 21.11
N PRO A 423 3.06 -0.75 19.91
CA PRO A 423 2.73 0.67 19.73
C PRO A 423 1.44 1.10 20.42
N VAL A 424 0.62 0.16 20.87
CA VAL A 424 -0.67 0.42 21.50
C VAL A 424 -0.71 -0.07 22.97
N GLU A 425 0.38 -0.60 23.51
CA GLU A 425 0.40 -1.19 24.87
C GLU A 425 -0.15 -0.23 25.92
N ASN A 426 0.28 1.02 25.89
CA ASN A 426 -0.07 2.04 26.88
C ASN A 426 -1.25 2.93 26.45
N MET A 427 -2.04 2.49 25.48
CA MET A 427 -3.26 3.19 25.09
C MET A 427 -4.46 2.70 25.91
N THR A 428 -5.49 3.53 26.02
CA THR A 428 -6.79 3.12 26.57
C THR A 428 -7.40 2.05 25.68
N HIS A 429 -7.79 0.92 26.25
CA HIS A 429 -8.46 -0.18 25.56
C HIS A 429 -9.88 -0.33 26.08
N TYR A 430 -10.80 -0.53 25.16
CA TYR A 430 -12.20 -0.86 25.44
C TYR A 430 -12.42 -2.35 25.14
N VAL A 431 -12.88 -3.10 26.10
CA VAL A 431 -13.24 -4.51 25.94
C VAL A 431 -14.76 -4.60 25.87
N ILE A 432 -15.27 -5.04 24.74
CA ILE A 432 -16.68 -5.25 24.50
C ILE A 432 -16.97 -6.71 24.80
N LEU A 433 -17.89 -6.94 25.73
CA LEU A 433 -18.22 -8.25 26.25
C LEU A 433 -19.63 -8.61 25.80
N VAL A 434 -19.86 -9.87 25.49
CA VAL A 434 -21.20 -10.41 25.23
C VAL A 434 -21.32 -11.79 25.84
N ASP A 435 -22.44 -12.02 26.54
CA ASP A 435 -22.87 -13.35 27.01
C ASP A 435 -24.23 -13.66 26.39
N ASN A 436 -24.33 -14.73 25.64
CA ASN A 436 -25.57 -15.18 25.00
C ASN A 436 -26.22 -16.38 25.70
N GLY A 437 -25.92 -16.58 26.99
CA GLY A 437 -26.49 -17.64 27.81
C GLY A 437 -25.84 -19.01 27.63
N GLY A 438 -24.58 -19.05 27.29
CA GLY A 438 -23.78 -20.28 27.15
C GLY A 438 -22.49 -20.09 26.35
N ARG A 439 -22.36 -18.98 25.65
CA ARG A 439 -21.15 -18.64 24.92
C ARG A 439 -20.78 -17.19 25.23
N ARG A 440 -19.60 -17.00 25.83
CA ARG A 440 -19.04 -15.69 26.09
C ARG A 440 -18.08 -15.29 24.99
N MET A 441 -18.18 -14.03 24.56
CA MET A 441 -17.29 -13.45 23.55
C MET A 441 -16.78 -12.11 24.05
N ALA A 442 -15.54 -11.79 23.71
CA ALA A 442 -14.93 -10.50 23.99
C ALA A 442 -14.21 -9.97 22.75
N GLN A 443 -14.35 -8.69 22.49
CA GLN A 443 -13.57 -7.97 21.47
C GLN A 443 -12.92 -6.74 22.10
N MET A 444 -11.80 -6.30 21.54
CA MET A 444 -11.06 -5.15 22.06
C MET A 444 -10.85 -4.11 20.95
N THR A 445 -10.94 -2.84 21.34
CA THR A 445 -10.54 -1.71 20.47
C THR A 445 -9.88 -0.63 21.31
N THR A 446 -9.09 0.23 20.66
CA THR A 446 -8.59 1.48 21.26
C THR A 446 -9.41 2.69 20.83
N SER A 447 -10.36 2.50 19.91
CA SER A 447 -11.20 3.55 19.36
C SER A 447 -12.62 3.49 19.97
N PRO A 448 -13.07 4.51 20.71
CA PRO A 448 -14.44 4.59 21.17
C PRO A 448 -15.47 4.56 20.01
N GLY A 449 -15.10 5.13 18.86
CA GLY A 449 -15.96 5.16 17.66
C GLY A 449 -16.25 3.77 17.08
N ASP A 450 -15.38 2.78 17.31
CA ASP A 450 -15.55 1.43 16.79
C ASP A 450 -16.48 0.56 17.66
N ILE A 451 -16.79 0.98 18.89
CA ILE A 451 -17.55 0.17 19.84
C ILE A 451 -18.90 -0.26 19.24
N GLN A 452 -19.63 0.68 18.63
CA GLN A 452 -20.94 0.41 18.05
C GLN A 452 -20.86 -0.55 16.86
N SER A 453 -19.86 -0.36 15.99
CA SER A 453 -19.63 -1.23 14.83
C SER A 453 -19.27 -2.66 15.25
N LEU A 454 -18.42 -2.80 16.28
CA LEU A 454 -18.07 -4.09 16.85
C LEU A 454 -19.26 -4.78 17.54
N GLN A 455 -20.09 -4.05 18.24
CA GLN A 455 -21.34 -4.57 18.81
C GLN A 455 -22.28 -5.08 17.73
N GLN A 456 -22.42 -4.35 16.62
CA GLN A 456 -23.24 -4.78 15.47
C GLN A 456 -22.66 -6.06 14.83
N ALA A 457 -21.34 -6.14 14.64
CA ALA A 457 -20.67 -7.33 14.11
C ALA A 457 -20.86 -8.55 15.02
N MET A 458 -20.70 -8.37 16.33
CA MET A 458 -20.93 -9.43 17.34
C MET A 458 -22.40 -9.86 17.35
N SER A 459 -23.34 -8.94 17.18
CA SER A 459 -24.77 -9.23 17.06
C SER A 459 -25.06 -10.10 15.83
N ALA A 460 -24.49 -9.76 14.68
CA ALA A 460 -24.66 -10.53 13.44
C ALA A 460 -24.13 -11.96 13.56
N GLN A 461 -23.00 -12.15 14.22
CA GLN A 461 -22.45 -13.48 14.53
C GLN A 461 -23.32 -14.30 15.50
N SER A 462 -24.07 -13.62 16.36
CA SER A 462 -24.92 -14.23 17.38
C SER A 462 -26.37 -14.41 16.95
N ALA A 463 -26.80 -13.76 15.88
CA ALA A 463 -28.20 -13.77 15.38
C ALA A 463 -28.72 -15.18 15.02
N VAL A 464 -27.84 -16.16 14.90
CA VAL A 464 -28.20 -17.58 14.74
C VAL A 464 -28.96 -18.15 15.98
N ILE A 465 -29.03 -17.42 17.13
CA ILE A 465 -29.47 -17.97 18.41
C ILE A 465 -30.69 -17.24 19.01
N GLY A 466 -31.31 -16.29 18.34
CA GLY A 466 -32.66 -15.80 18.65
C GLY A 466 -32.92 -15.16 20.03
N ARG A 467 -31.92 -14.71 20.80
CA ARG A 467 -32.05 -14.00 22.06
C ARG A 467 -31.41 -12.62 22.01
N GLY A 468 -32.03 -11.64 22.66
CA GLY A 468 -31.48 -10.30 22.80
C GLY A 468 -30.11 -10.34 23.49
N LEU A 469 -29.09 -9.80 22.83
CA LEU A 469 -27.73 -9.77 23.35
C LEU A 469 -27.58 -8.58 24.29
N GLN A 470 -26.96 -8.83 25.45
CA GLN A 470 -26.52 -7.78 26.34
C GLN A 470 -25.02 -7.55 26.13
N PHE A 471 -24.66 -6.30 25.90
CA PHE A 471 -23.27 -5.86 25.78
C PHE A 471 -22.84 -5.14 27.05
N ASP A 472 -21.65 -5.44 27.53
CA ASP A 472 -20.95 -4.65 28.53
C ASP A 472 -19.64 -4.14 27.94
N VAL A 473 -19.22 -2.93 28.29
CA VAL A 473 -17.97 -2.33 27.82
C VAL A 473 -17.13 -1.95 29.02
N ARG A 474 -15.91 -2.49 29.07
CA ARG A 474 -14.94 -2.20 30.13
C ARG A 474 -13.74 -1.48 29.56
N THR A 475 -13.17 -0.55 30.34
CA THR A 475 -12.04 0.29 29.95
C THR A 475 -10.80 -0.12 30.72
N PHE A 476 -9.68 -0.23 30.04
CA PHE A 476 -8.39 -0.62 30.58
C PHE A 476 -7.27 0.34 30.15
N PRO A 477 -6.26 0.58 31.02
CA PRO A 477 -5.17 1.52 30.73
C PRO A 477 -4.10 0.92 29.82
N SER A 478 -4.14 -0.40 29.54
CA SER A 478 -3.16 -1.05 28.69
C SER A 478 -3.74 -2.25 27.94
N ARG A 479 -3.09 -2.62 26.83
CA ARG A 479 -3.44 -3.83 26.07
C ARG A 479 -3.31 -5.10 26.91
N THR A 480 -2.23 -5.23 27.66
CA THR A 480 -1.97 -6.39 28.51
C THR A 480 -3.10 -6.61 29.52
N THR A 481 -3.54 -5.56 30.23
CA THR A 481 -4.63 -5.67 31.20
C THR A 481 -5.98 -5.96 30.54
N ALA A 482 -6.27 -5.31 29.42
CA ALA A 482 -7.48 -5.56 28.64
C ALA A 482 -7.56 -7.01 28.13
N ARG A 483 -6.45 -7.52 27.62
CA ARG A 483 -6.35 -8.90 27.09
C ARG A 483 -6.50 -9.94 28.20
N ALA A 484 -5.81 -9.76 29.32
CA ALA A 484 -5.93 -10.67 30.47
C ALA A 484 -7.38 -10.76 30.95
N PHE A 485 -8.06 -9.62 31.06
CA PHE A 485 -9.48 -9.57 31.43
C PHE A 485 -10.36 -10.27 30.39
N ALA A 486 -10.21 -9.97 29.11
CA ALA A 486 -11.00 -10.58 28.04
C ALA A 486 -10.84 -12.11 28.02
N GLN A 487 -9.62 -12.61 28.16
CA GLN A 487 -9.33 -14.04 28.24
C GLN A 487 -10.01 -14.70 29.46
N THR A 488 -9.91 -14.07 30.63
CA THR A 488 -10.58 -14.57 31.85
C THR A 488 -12.08 -14.61 31.66
N TRP A 489 -12.68 -13.56 31.08
CA TRP A 489 -14.12 -13.49 30.82
C TRP A 489 -14.61 -14.59 29.90
N VAL A 490 -13.92 -14.85 28.79
CA VAL A 490 -14.31 -15.87 27.80
C VAL A 490 -14.19 -17.29 28.37
N ASN A 491 -13.26 -17.52 29.31
CA ASN A 491 -13.01 -18.83 29.89
C ASN A 491 -13.86 -19.15 31.16
N GLN A 492 -14.65 -18.20 31.66
CA GLN A 492 -15.62 -18.41 32.74
C GLN A 492 -16.93 -19.03 32.24
#